data_f713fac7f0250d03ce4cdbdab516317c
#
_entry.id   f713fac7f0250d03ce4cdbdab516317c
#
_cell.length_a   1.000
_cell.length_b   1.000
_cell.length_c   1.000
_cell.angle_alpha   90.00
_cell.angle_beta   90.00
_cell.angle_gamma   90.00
#
_symmetry.space_group_name_H-M   'P 1'
#
loop_
_entity.id
_entity.type
_entity.pdbx_description
1 polymer ?
#
loop_
_entity_poly.entity_id
_entity_poly.type
_entity_poly.pdbx_seq_one_letter_code
_entity_poly.pdbx_strand_id
1 'polypeptide(L)'
;GFGRTGKFFACEHEGVSPDFMTLSKGITGGYLPLAATLTTQRVFDAFLGTFEEKKTFYHGHSYTGNALACAVALASLKVFRDEKVIEQLPAKVEAFTKALEPIKSLKHVKEVRQRGLIVGIELEKDVSTHEAYRPNDAVGAKVAILAREQGLICRPIGDVVILMPPLASTVEQLEDMVRIVGESIQRATEE
;
A
#
# COMPACT_ATOMS: atom_id res chain seq x y z
N GLY A 1 5.05 -4.02 2.28
CA GLY A 1 5.85 -3.91 3.49
C GLY A 1 5.66 -2.60 4.24
N PHE A 2 6.34 -2.45 5.35
CA PHE A 2 6.38 -1.24 6.18
C PHE A 2 4.98 -0.79 6.63
N GLY A 3 4.17 -1.72 7.16
CA GLY A 3 2.89 -1.40 7.81
C GLY A 3 1.67 -1.36 6.90
N ARG A 4 1.81 -1.31 5.58
CA ARG A 4 0.70 -1.10 4.63
C ARG A 4 -0.48 -2.05 4.84
N THR A 5 -0.20 -3.33 5.15
CA THR A 5 -1.22 -4.36 5.35
C THR A 5 -1.64 -4.57 6.81
N GLY A 6 -1.20 -3.70 7.73
CA GLY A 6 -1.47 -3.82 9.16
C GLY A 6 -0.42 -4.64 9.94
N LYS A 7 0.56 -5.22 9.25
CA LYS A 7 1.76 -5.88 9.78
C LYS A 7 3.00 -5.22 9.19
N PHE A 8 4.17 -5.42 9.80
CA PHE A 8 5.41 -4.85 9.25
C PHE A 8 5.63 -5.36 7.82
N PHE A 9 5.46 -6.66 7.60
CA PHE A 9 5.45 -7.28 6.27
C PHE A 9 4.19 -8.13 6.05
N ALA A 10 3.70 -8.15 4.82
CA ALA A 10 2.48 -8.87 4.46
C ALA A 10 2.60 -10.39 4.65
N CYS A 11 3.79 -10.97 4.49
CA CYS A 11 4.05 -12.39 4.70
C CYS A 11 3.78 -12.85 6.14
N GLU A 12 3.80 -11.93 7.12
CA GLU A 12 3.49 -12.25 8.51
C GLU A 12 2.02 -12.68 8.73
N HIS A 13 1.12 -12.27 7.82
CA HIS A 13 -0.29 -12.69 7.92
C HIS A 13 -0.49 -14.18 7.72
N GLU A 14 0.38 -14.80 6.90
CA GLU A 14 0.32 -16.21 6.53
C GLU A 14 1.44 -17.04 7.21
N GLY A 15 2.20 -16.42 8.12
CA GLY A 15 3.32 -17.09 8.80
C GLY A 15 4.45 -17.51 7.85
N VAL A 16 4.56 -16.86 6.68
CA VAL A 16 5.58 -17.18 5.67
C VAL A 16 6.88 -16.49 6.00
N SER A 17 7.97 -17.26 6.06
CA SER A 17 9.34 -16.76 6.18
C SER A 17 10.07 -17.02 4.85
N PRO A 18 10.24 -16.00 3.98
CA PRO A 18 10.84 -16.17 2.67
C PRO A 18 12.36 -16.36 2.77
N ASP A 19 12.96 -17.14 1.86
CA ASP A 19 14.41 -17.23 1.71
C ASP A 19 15.04 -15.93 1.18
N PHE A 20 14.27 -15.16 0.40
CA PHE A 20 14.66 -13.85 -0.12
C PHE A 20 13.53 -12.84 0.07
N MET A 21 13.88 -11.65 0.54
CA MET A 21 12.94 -10.53 0.66
C MET A 21 13.57 -9.26 0.07
N THR A 22 12.93 -8.70 -0.95
CA THR A 22 13.37 -7.43 -1.54
C THR A 22 12.61 -6.27 -0.92
N LEU A 23 13.34 -5.26 -0.46
CA LEU A 23 12.84 -4.07 0.21
C LEU A 23 13.20 -2.82 -0.58
N SER A 24 12.25 -1.87 -0.67
CA SER A 24 12.46 -0.57 -1.30
C SER A 24 11.39 0.40 -0.78
N LYS A 25 11.26 1.58 -1.38
CA LYS A 25 10.21 2.59 -1.10
C LYS A 25 10.10 2.92 0.39
N GLY A 26 9.28 2.18 1.14
CA GLY A 26 9.06 2.40 2.57
C GLY A 26 10.30 2.28 3.46
N ILE A 27 11.36 1.61 3.01
CA ILE A 27 12.60 1.51 3.78
C ILE A 27 13.22 2.88 4.09
N THR A 28 13.05 3.86 3.19
CA THR A 28 13.50 5.25 3.38
C THR A 28 12.34 6.23 3.57
N GLY A 29 11.10 5.74 3.72
CA GLY A 29 9.93 6.61 3.72
C GLY A 29 9.73 7.40 2.42
N GLY A 30 10.39 7.02 1.32
CA GLY A 30 10.33 7.70 0.04
C GLY A 30 11.28 8.90 -0.12
N TYR A 31 12.09 9.21 0.88
CA TYR A 31 13.00 10.37 0.83
C TYR A 31 14.20 10.17 -0.10
N LEU A 32 14.79 8.98 -0.11
CA LEU A 32 15.93 8.65 -0.98
C LEU A 32 15.74 7.28 -1.63
N PRO A 33 16.25 7.10 -2.87
CA PRO A 33 16.22 5.80 -3.52
C PRO A 33 17.19 4.84 -2.81
N LEU A 34 16.63 3.75 -2.27
CA LEU A 34 17.36 2.65 -1.69
C LEU A 34 16.56 1.38 -1.88
N ALA A 35 17.26 0.28 -2.15
CA ALA A 35 16.71 -1.06 -2.11
C ALA A 35 17.66 -1.97 -1.34
N ALA A 36 17.12 -3.00 -0.72
CA ALA A 36 17.87 -4.05 -0.06
C ALA A 36 17.26 -5.41 -0.40
N THR A 37 18.09 -6.42 -0.52
CA THR A 37 17.65 -7.81 -0.57
C THR A 37 18.15 -8.49 0.70
N LEU A 38 17.21 -8.96 1.51
CA LEU A 38 17.48 -9.79 2.67
C LEU A 38 17.46 -11.24 2.25
N THR A 39 18.31 -12.05 2.88
CA THR A 39 18.33 -13.49 2.64
C THR A 39 18.66 -14.26 3.92
N THR A 40 18.50 -15.57 3.89
CA THR A 40 18.85 -16.46 5.00
C THR A 40 20.37 -16.65 5.09
N GLN A 41 20.83 -16.99 6.30
CA GLN A 41 22.24 -17.33 6.52
C GLN A 41 22.71 -18.47 5.60
N ARG A 42 21.87 -19.46 5.37
CA ARG A 42 22.16 -20.58 4.46
C ARG A 42 22.49 -20.13 3.03
N VAL A 43 21.78 -19.13 2.51
CA VAL A 43 22.05 -18.56 1.18
C VAL A 43 23.34 -17.75 1.20
N PHE A 44 23.55 -16.93 2.23
CA PHE A 44 24.76 -16.13 2.38
C PHE A 44 26.02 -17.03 2.46
N ASP A 45 25.97 -18.10 3.24
CA ASP A 45 27.09 -19.04 3.43
C ASP A 45 27.52 -19.72 2.11
N ALA A 46 26.60 -19.87 1.15
CA ALA A 46 26.92 -20.44 -0.15
C ALA A 46 27.90 -19.58 -0.98
N PHE A 47 28.01 -18.30 -0.66
CA PHE A 47 28.96 -17.38 -1.30
C PHE A 47 30.27 -17.20 -0.53
N LEU A 48 30.39 -17.84 0.65
CA LEU A 48 31.63 -17.82 1.42
C LEU A 48 32.56 -18.95 0.95
N GLY A 49 33.83 -18.62 0.86
CA GLY A 49 34.85 -19.59 0.43
C GLY A 49 36.22 -18.95 0.27
N THR A 50 37.20 -19.76 -0.09
CA THR A 50 38.55 -19.29 -0.42
C THR A 50 38.53 -18.62 -1.81
N PHE A 51 39.60 -17.89 -2.12
CA PHE A 51 39.76 -17.26 -3.44
C PHE A 51 39.72 -18.29 -4.59
N GLU A 52 40.31 -19.45 -4.37
CA GLU A 52 40.37 -20.55 -5.35
C GLU A 52 38.98 -21.15 -5.63
N GLU A 53 38.07 -21.16 -4.64
CA GLU A 53 36.71 -21.70 -4.80
C GLU A 53 35.80 -20.81 -5.65
N LYS A 54 36.16 -19.55 -5.88
CA LYS A 54 35.45 -18.58 -6.73
C LYS A 54 33.95 -18.46 -6.43
N LYS A 55 33.57 -18.51 -5.16
CA LYS A 55 32.16 -18.43 -4.71
C LYS A 55 31.65 -17.02 -4.54
N THR A 56 32.49 -16.00 -4.78
CA THR A 56 32.12 -14.61 -4.60
C THR A 56 30.91 -14.22 -5.43
N PHE A 57 29.92 -13.59 -4.80
CA PHE A 57 28.77 -13.00 -5.49
C PHE A 57 29.15 -11.63 -6.07
N TYR A 58 29.55 -11.62 -7.34
CA TYR A 58 29.94 -10.39 -8.05
C TYR A 58 28.70 -9.58 -8.45
N HIS A 59 28.07 -8.91 -7.48
CA HIS A 59 26.91 -8.07 -7.72
C HIS A 59 27.04 -6.72 -7.01
N GLY A 60 26.74 -5.65 -7.73
CA GLY A 60 26.75 -4.29 -7.19
C GLY A 60 26.71 -3.23 -8.29
N HIS A 61 26.62 -1.99 -7.88
CA HIS A 61 26.72 -0.82 -8.72
C HIS A 61 27.38 0.33 -7.94
N SER A 62 27.70 1.45 -8.61
CA SER A 62 28.41 2.57 -7.99
C SER A 62 27.74 3.17 -6.76
N TYR A 63 26.43 3.03 -6.61
CA TYR A 63 25.65 3.58 -5.49
C TYR A 63 25.35 2.54 -4.40
N THR A 64 25.87 1.32 -4.50
CA THR A 64 25.71 0.28 -3.48
C THR A 64 26.27 0.79 -2.15
N GLY A 65 25.47 0.64 -1.07
CA GLY A 65 25.85 1.09 0.26
C GLY A 65 25.95 2.63 0.41
N ASN A 66 25.18 3.39 -0.39
CA ASN A 66 25.15 4.84 -0.28
C ASN A 66 24.87 5.26 1.19
N ALA A 67 25.83 5.93 1.81
CA ALA A 67 25.80 6.24 3.23
C ALA A 67 24.64 7.16 3.63
N LEU A 68 24.27 8.12 2.76
CA LEU A 68 23.13 9.01 3.01
C LEU A 68 21.82 8.23 2.98
N ALA A 69 21.61 7.39 1.96
CA ALA A 69 20.40 6.58 1.86
C ALA A 69 20.29 5.55 3.00
N CYS A 70 21.40 4.96 3.44
CA CYS A 70 21.45 4.08 4.60
C CYS A 70 21.10 4.82 5.89
N ALA A 71 21.60 6.04 6.09
CA ALA A 71 21.27 6.87 7.23
C ALA A 71 19.77 7.21 7.28
N VAL A 72 19.18 7.55 6.12
CA VAL A 72 17.74 7.80 6.02
C VAL A 72 16.92 6.54 6.30
N ALA A 73 17.36 5.37 5.83
CA ALA A 73 16.69 4.10 6.14
C ALA A 73 16.70 3.81 7.65
N LEU A 74 17.85 4.01 8.32
CA LEU A 74 17.95 3.85 9.77
C LEU A 74 17.06 4.84 10.53
N ALA A 75 16.99 6.10 10.07
CA ALA A 75 16.09 7.10 10.64
C ALA A 75 14.61 6.71 10.47
N SER A 76 14.22 6.22 9.29
CA SER A 76 12.87 5.72 9.02
C SER A 76 12.50 4.56 9.95
N LEU A 77 13.38 3.57 10.10
CA LEU A 77 13.16 2.44 11.02
C LEU A 77 13.09 2.89 12.49
N LYS A 78 13.88 3.92 12.84
CA LYS A 78 13.82 4.52 14.19
C LYS A 78 12.46 5.15 14.45
N VAL A 79 11.87 5.89 13.49
CA VAL A 79 10.51 6.44 13.60
C VAL A 79 9.48 5.33 13.81
N PHE A 80 9.52 4.24 13.01
CA PHE A 80 8.62 3.10 13.21
C PHE A 80 8.63 2.56 14.64
N ARG A 81 9.82 2.45 15.23
CA ARG A 81 9.99 1.94 16.58
C ARG A 81 9.56 2.96 17.64
N ASP A 82 10.09 4.19 17.56
CA ASP A 82 9.95 5.20 18.62
C ASP A 82 8.51 5.73 18.69
N GLU A 83 7.82 5.84 17.55
CA GLU A 83 6.42 6.24 17.46
C GLU A 83 5.45 5.05 17.52
N LYS A 84 5.95 3.83 17.65
CA LYS A 84 5.14 2.60 17.72
C LYS A 84 4.12 2.53 16.55
N VAL A 85 4.60 2.81 15.32
CA VAL A 85 3.72 2.96 14.15
C VAL A 85 2.90 1.69 13.91
N ILE A 86 3.52 0.51 14.02
CA ILE A 86 2.83 -0.77 13.77
C ILE A 86 1.76 -1.06 14.83
N GLU A 87 2.05 -0.74 16.09
CA GLU A 87 1.14 -0.95 17.21
C GLU A 87 -0.11 -0.07 17.13
N GLN A 88 -0.03 1.08 16.46
CA GLN A 88 -1.18 1.97 16.24
C GLN A 88 -2.08 1.51 15.09
N LEU A 89 -1.57 0.69 14.16
CA LEU A 89 -2.33 0.31 12.95
C LEU A 89 -3.64 -0.43 13.24
N PRO A 90 -3.76 -1.36 14.22
CA PRO A 90 -5.01 -2.07 14.44
C PRO A 90 -6.20 -1.14 14.66
N ALA A 91 -6.05 -0.11 15.49
CA ALA A 91 -7.12 0.85 15.76
C ALA A 91 -7.49 1.67 14.51
N LYS A 92 -6.48 2.11 13.73
CA LYS A 92 -6.70 2.83 12.46
C LYS A 92 -7.38 1.96 11.41
N VAL A 93 -6.97 0.70 11.30
CA VAL A 93 -7.57 -0.27 10.38
C VAL A 93 -9.02 -0.54 10.75
N GLU A 94 -9.33 -0.71 12.05
CA GLU A 94 -10.69 -0.91 12.53
C GLU A 94 -11.58 0.29 12.21
N ALA A 95 -11.12 1.52 12.48
CA ALA A 95 -11.85 2.74 12.16
C ALA A 95 -12.09 2.86 10.66
N PHE A 96 -11.07 2.60 9.84
CA PHE A 96 -11.18 2.62 8.39
C PHE A 96 -12.16 1.57 7.86
N THR A 97 -12.16 0.35 8.45
CA THR A 97 -13.13 -0.70 8.12
C THR A 97 -14.56 -0.26 8.42
N LYS A 98 -14.80 0.33 9.60
CA LYS A 98 -16.12 0.86 9.98
C LYS A 98 -16.60 1.97 9.04
N ALA A 99 -15.71 2.89 8.70
CA ALA A 99 -16.03 3.96 7.76
C ALA A 99 -16.43 3.44 6.37
N LEU A 100 -15.86 2.33 5.91
CA LEU A 100 -16.14 1.71 4.62
C LEU A 100 -17.47 0.96 4.55
N GLU A 101 -18.12 0.65 5.67
CA GLU A 101 -19.38 -0.11 5.65
C GLU A 101 -20.49 0.53 4.81
N PRO A 102 -20.76 1.85 4.91
CA PRO A 102 -21.76 2.50 4.05
C PRO A 102 -21.45 2.40 2.56
N ILE A 103 -20.16 2.39 2.19
CA ILE A 103 -19.73 2.30 0.78
C ILE A 103 -20.19 0.99 0.13
N LYS A 104 -20.17 -0.10 0.88
CA LYS A 104 -20.57 -1.43 0.40
C LYS A 104 -22.04 -1.50 -0.05
N SER A 105 -22.87 -0.58 0.44
CA SER A 105 -24.31 -0.52 0.13
C SER A 105 -24.63 0.42 -1.02
N LEU A 106 -23.66 1.10 -1.62
CA LEU A 106 -23.90 2.00 -2.75
C LEU A 106 -24.25 1.17 -3.99
N LYS A 107 -25.24 1.65 -4.75
CA LYS A 107 -25.87 0.94 -5.89
C LYS A 107 -24.88 0.38 -6.92
N HIS A 108 -23.81 1.11 -7.18
CA HIS A 108 -22.82 0.78 -8.21
C HIS A 108 -21.50 0.24 -7.66
N VAL A 109 -21.45 -0.06 -6.35
CA VAL A 109 -20.31 -0.71 -5.72
C VAL A 109 -20.49 -2.22 -5.73
N LYS A 110 -19.69 -2.91 -6.52
CA LYS A 110 -19.67 -4.36 -6.61
C LYS A 110 -19.01 -4.99 -5.39
N GLU A 111 -17.84 -4.48 -5.03
CA GLU A 111 -17.04 -5.04 -3.96
C GLU A 111 -16.14 -3.99 -3.31
N VAL A 112 -15.93 -4.12 -2.01
CA VAL A 112 -14.91 -3.39 -1.24
C VAL A 112 -13.92 -4.39 -0.66
N ARG A 113 -12.72 -4.42 -1.18
CA ARG A 113 -11.62 -5.25 -0.68
C ARG A 113 -10.69 -4.41 0.17
N GLN A 114 -10.34 -4.90 1.36
CA GLN A 114 -9.44 -4.23 2.29
C GLN A 114 -8.39 -5.18 2.86
N ARG A 115 -7.14 -4.69 2.92
CA ARG A 115 -6.09 -5.30 3.73
C ARG A 115 -5.26 -4.21 4.41
N GLY A 116 -5.43 -4.06 5.73
CA GLY A 116 -4.81 -2.95 6.47
C GLY A 116 -5.30 -1.59 5.95
N LEU A 117 -4.36 -0.74 5.56
CA LEU A 117 -4.62 0.59 4.99
C LEU A 117 -4.47 0.59 3.46
N ILE A 118 -4.86 -0.46 2.78
CA ILE A 118 -5.05 -0.52 1.33
C ILE A 118 -6.46 -1.02 1.05
N VAL A 119 -7.19 -0.28 0.22
CA VAL A 119 -8.58 -0.57 -0.15
C VAL A 119 -8.73 -0.46 -1.65
N GLY A 120 -9.48 -1.39 -2.23
CA GLY A 120 -10.00 -1.32 -3.58
C GLY A 120 -11.51 -1.33 -3.56
N ILE A 121 -12.13 -0.32 -4.16
CA ILE A 121 -13.59 -0.22 -4.32
C ILE A 121 -13.87 -0.45 -5.80
N GLU A 122 -14.44 -1.61 -6.13
CA GLU A 122 -14.76 -2.01 -7.50
C GLU A 122 -16.15 -1.53 -7.86
N LEU A 123 -16.26 -0.80 -8.98
CA LEU A 123 -17.51 -0.26 -9.48
C LEU A 123 -18.03 -1.08 -10.67
N GLU A 124 -19.33 -1.25 -10.71
CA GLU A 124 -20.04 -1.95 -11.78
C GLU A 124 -21.30 -1.16 -12.15
N LYS A 125 -21.66 -1.12 -13.45
CA LYS A 125 -22.80 -0.36 -13.92
C LYS A 125 -24.11 -0.92 -13.39
N ASP A 126 -24.23 -2.23 -13.35
CA ASP A 126 -25.32 -2.94 -12.71
C ASP A 126 -24.78 -4.18 -11.99
N VAL A 127 -24.78 -4.11 -10.66
CA VAL A 127 -24.29 -5.19 -9.79
C VAL A 127 -25.17 -6.43 -9.86
N SER A 128 -26.48 -6.28 -10.16
CA SER A 128 -27.42 -7.41 -10.21
C SER A 128 -27.25 -8.27 -11.45
N THR A 129 -26.86 -7.67 -12.56
CA THR A 129 -26.63 -8.34 -13.85
C THR A 129 -25.16 -8.56 -14.16
N HIS A 130 -24.25 -8.06 -13.32
CA HIS A 130 -22.80 -8.01 -13.56
C HIS A 130 -22.41 -7.24 -14.82
N GLU A 131 -23.18 -6.20 -15.17
CA GLU A 131 -22.86 -5.33 -16.29
C GLU A 131 -21.75 -4.35 -15.90
N ALA A 132 -20.58 -4.49 -16.55
CA ALA A 132 -19.46 -3.57 -16.36
C ALA A 132 -19.69 -2.23 -17.09
N TYR A 133 -19.05 -1.16 -16.63
CA TYR A 133 -18.97 0.07 -17.39
C TYR A 133 -18.16 -0.13 -18.67
N ARG A 134 -18.50 0.61 -19.73
CA ARG A 134 -17.67 0.62 -20.94
C ARG A 134 -16.37 1.37 -20.65
N PRO A 135 -15.23 0.97 -21.24
CA PRO A 135 -13.94 1.66 -21.00
C PRO A 135 -14.00 3.19 -21.21
N ASN A 136 -14.79 3.65 -22.19
CA ASN A 136 -14.95 5.07 -22.49
C ASN A 136 -15.80 5.84 -21.46
N ASP A 137 -16.56 5.14 -20.62
CA ASP A 137 -17.34 5.78 -19.54
C ASP A 137 -16.39 6.30 -18.45
N ALA A 138 -15.20 5.67 -18.28
CA ALA A 138 -14.09 6.09 -17.42
C ALA A 138 -14.54 6.48 -15.98
N VAL A 139 -15.46 5.69 -15.40
CA VAL A 139 -16.17 6.04 -14.16
C VAL A 139 -15.20 6.17 -13.00
N GLY A 140 -14.21 5.27 -12.88
CA GLY A 140 -13.18 5.40 -11.86
C GLY A 140 -12.40 6.72 -11.96
N ALA A 141 -12.11 7.20 -13.18
CA ALA A 141 -11.45 8.49 -13.38
C ALA A 141 -12.35 9.66 -13.00
N LYS A 142 -13.65 9.62 -13.31
CA LYS A 142 -14.64 10.63 -12.88
C LYS A 142 -14.70 10.72 -11.36
N VAL A 143 -14.77 9.57 -10.66
CA VAL A 143 -14.72 9.53 -9.18
C VAL A 143 -13.45 10.22 -8.66
N ALA A 144 -12.28 9.92 -9.24
CA ALA A 144 -11.04 10.54 -8.80
C ALA A 144 -10.97 12.05 -9.05
N ILE A 145 -11.60 12.56 -10.14
CA ILE A 145 -11.71 13.99 -10.42
C ILE A 145 -12.60 14.67 -9.38
N LEU A 146 -13.80 14.11 -9.12
CA LEU A 146 -14.75 14.64 -8.14
C LEU A 146 -14.19 14.60 -6.72
N ALA A 147 -13.46 13.55 -6.36
CA ALA A 147 -12.76 13.46 -5.07
C ALA A 147 -11.70 14.56 -4.92
N ARG A 148 -10.97 14.88 -6.01
CA ARG A 148 -9.96 15.94 -6.02
C ARG A 148 -10.58 17.32 -5.78
N GLU A 149 -11.77 17.61 -6.29
CA GLU A 149 -12.51 18.85 -6.02
C GLU A 149 -12.76 19.05 -4.52
N GLN A 150 -12.88 17.95 -3.77
CA GLN A 150 -13.05 17.95 -2.32
C GLN A 150 -11.72 17.80 -1.54
N GLY A 151 -10.57 17.86 -2.22
CA GLY A 151 -9.25 17.82 -1.60
C GLY A 151 -8.63 16.43 -1.46
N LEU A 152 -9.27 15.38 -1.98
CA LEU A 152 -8.72 14.01 -1.94
C LEU A 152 -8.09 13.62 -3.28
N ILE A 153 -6.79 13.37 -3.26
CA ILE A 153 -6.07 12.80 -4.40
C ILE A 153 -6.06 11.28 -4.27
N CYS A 154 -6.80 10.61 -5.12
CA CYS A 154 -6.77 9.16 -5.27
C CYS A 154 -6.56 8.78 -6.74
N ARG A 155 -6.24 7.51 -7.00
CA ARG A 155 -5.99 7.01 -8.35
C ARG A 155 -6.77 5.72 -8.59
N PRO A 156 -7.62 5.67 -9.65
CA PRO A 156 -8.28 4.43 -10.03
C PRO A 156 -7.34 3.52 -10.83
N ILE A 157 -7.69 2.24 -10.88
CA ILE A 157 -7.19 1.26 -11.85
C ILE A 157 -8.42 0.74 -12.59
N GLY A 158 -8.68 1.26 -13.80
CA GLY A 158 -9.97 1.07 -14.45
C GLY A 158 -11.09 1.61 -13.58
N ASP A 159 -12.09 0.81 -13.30
CA ASP A 159 -13.21 1.14 -12.43
C ASP A 159 -13.03 0.69 -10.97
N VAL A 160 -11.79 0.41 -10.56
CA VAL A 160 -11.44 0.17 -9.16
C VAL A 160 -10.81 1.42 -8.57
N VAL A 161 -11.52 2.07 -7.65
CA VAL A 161 -10.99 3.22 -6.90
C VAL A 161 -10.09 2.71 -5.78
N ILE A 162 -8.84 3.18 -5.77
CA ILE A 162 -7.83 2.73 -4.80
C ILE A 162 -7.62 3.79 -3.72
N LEU A 163 -7.71 3.37 -2.45
CA LEU A 163 -7.33 4.18 -1.31
C LEU A 163 -6.09 3.60 -0.63
N MET A 164 -5.06 4.41 -0.50
CA MET A 164 -3.79 4.07 0.15
C MET A 164 -3.30 5.24 1.01
N PRO A 165 -4.00 5.55 2.13
CA PRO A 165 -3.62 6.66 2.98
C PRO A 165 -2.21 6.48 3.55
N PRO A 166 -1.47 7.56 3.86
CA PRO A 166 -0.26 7.47 4.67
C PRO A 166 -0.53 6.78 6.01
N LEU A 167 0.45 6.04 6.53
CA LEU A 167 0.32 5.41 7.86
C LEU A 167 0.16 6.44 8.99
N ALA A 168 0.65 7.66 8.75
CA ALA A 168 0.54 8.79 9.66
C ALA A 168 -0.88 9.40 9.72
N SER A 169 -1.77 9.05 8.79
CA SER A 169 -3.15 9.59 8.78
C SER A 169 -3.85 9.36 10.11
N THR A 170 -4.59 10.37 10.57
CA THR A 170 -5.45 10.25 11.75
C THR A 170 -6.73 9.47 11.40
N VAL A 171 -7.49 9.07 12.41
CA VAL A 171 -8.78 8.40 12.21
C VAL A 171 -9.75 9.32 11.46
N GLU A 172 -9.82 10.58 11.84
CA GLU A 172 -10.68 11.59 11.21
C GLU A 172 -10.34 11.76 9.73
N GLN A 173 -9.03 11.75 9.38
CA GLN A 173 -8.61 11.82 7.98
C GLN A 173 -9.00 10.57 7.19
N LEU A 174 -8.98 9.39 7.80
CA LEU A 174 -9.43 8.15 7.17
C LEU A 174 -10.95 8.18 6.93
N GLU A 175 -11.72 8.65 7.89
CA GLU A 175 -13.18 8.81 7.80
C GLU A 175 -13.55 9.84 6.72
N ASP A 176 -12.90 11.00 6.71
CA ASP A 176 -13.10 12.03 5.67
C ASP A 176 -12.78 11.49 4.26
N MET A 177 -11.70 10.76 4.11
CA MET A 177 -11.32 10.13 2.84
C MET A 177 -12.44 9.22 2.32
N VAL A 178 -13.00 8.39 3.19
CA VAL A 178 -14.09 7.47 2.81
C VAL A 178 -15.36 8.23 2.47
N ARG A 179 -15.71 9.25 3.26
CA ARG A 179 -16.87 10.13 2.99
C ARG A 179 -16.75 10.78 1.60
N ILE A 180 -15.60 11.40 1.32
CA ILE A 180 -15.34 12.07 0.03
C ILE A 180 -15.47 11.09 -1.14
N VAL A 181 -14.90 9.89 -1.01
CA VAL A 181 -15.00 8.87 -2.07
C VAL A 181 -16.44 8.40 -2.24
N GLY A 182 -17.18 8.17 -1.16
CA GLY A 182 -18.59 7.77 -1.23
C GLY A 182 -19.46 8.79 -1.98
N GLU A 183 -19.35 10.07 -1.62
CA GLU A 183 -20.04 11.17 -2.30
C GLU A 183 -19.61 11.28 -3.78
N SER A 184 -18.32 11.08 -4.05
CA SER A 184 -17.80 11.12 -5.43
C SER A 184 -18.28 9.93 -6.28
N ILE A 185 -18.42 8.75 -5.69
CA ILE A 185 -18.99 7.58 -6.37
C ILE A 185 -20.45 7.85 -6.73
N GLN A 186 -21.27 8.33 -5.78
CA GLN A 186 -22.68 8.66 -6.04
C GLN A 186 -22.81 9.67 -7.18
N ARG A 187 -22.09 10.78 -7.10
CA ARG A 187 -22.12 11.83 -8.15
C ARG A 187 -21.66 11.30 -9.52
N ALA A 188 -20.64 10.45 -9.57
CA ALA A 188 -20.11 9.93 -10.84
C ALA A 188 -21.01 8.87 -11.50
N THR A 189 -21.89 8.23 -10.72
CA THR A 189 -22.72 7.11 -11.18
C THR A 189 -24.21 7.49 -11.36
N GLU A 190 -24.62 8.65 -10.86
CA GLU A 190 -26.00 9.19 -11.01
C GLU A 190 -26.18 10.06 -12.27
N GLU A 191 -25.10 10.42 -12.98
CA GLU A 191 -25.08 11.10 -14.27
C GLU A 191 -25.05 10.08 -15.45
#